data_45ada6df460b30427e4dd914dcb08028
#
_entry.id   45ada6df460b30427e4dd914dcb08028
#
_cell.length_a   1.000
_cell.length_b   1.000
_cell.length_c   1.000
_cell.angle_alpha   90.00
_cell.angle_beta   90.00
_cell.angle_gamma   90.00
#
_symmetry.space_group_name_H-M   'P 1'
#
loop_
_entity.id
_entity.type
_entity.pdbx_description
1 polymer ?
#
loop_
_entity_poly.entity_id
_entity_poly.type
_entity_poly.pdbx_seq_one_letter_code
_entity_poly.pdbx_strand_id
1 'polypeptide(L)'
;MGSLYLVSKKKTLESFAGYVIDKHGQVDYLINNALPIMRGIEQCSYEEFEYAMAVGVTAPFYLSKLFYEHFADGACIINMSSSRDRMSQPQTESYTAAKGGIAALTHALAVSLAGKVRVNSISPGWIETGDIVYEGPDAAQQLVGRVGNPTDITNMILFLCSDKAGFITGENICIDGGMTKQMIYHDEHGWKYEG
;
A
#
# COMPACT_ATOMS: atom_id res chain seq x y z
N MET A 1 -9.33 -18.07 -6.77
CA MET A 1 -9.65 -17.71 -5.36
C MET A 1 -8.64 -18.24 -4.32
N GLY A 2 -7.54 -18.87 -4.69
CA GLY A 2 -6.64 -19.56 -3.74
C GLY A 2 -5.49 -18.76 -3.13
N SER A 3 -5.05 -17.65 -3.70
CA SER A 3 -3.77 -17.03 -3.30
C SER A 3 -3.86 -15.95 -2.19
N LEU A 4 -4.98 -15.25 -2.07
CA LEU A 4 -5.14 -14.19 -1.06
C LEU A 4 -5.17 -14.72 0.38
N TYR A 5 -5.79 -15.88 0.62
CA TYR A 5 -5.86 -16.49 1.97
C TYR A 5 -4.51 -17.04 2.46
N LEU A 6 -3.52 -17.18 1.59
CA LEU A 6 -2.23 -17.73 1.95
C LEU A 6 -1.33 -16.72 2.67
N VAL A 7 -1.39 -15.43 2.32
CA VAL A 7 -0.53 -14.38 2.89
C VAL A 7 -0.86 -14.07 4.35
N SER A 8 -2.07 -14.38 4.83
CA SER A 8 -2.44 -14.22 6.25
C SER A 8 -1.88 -15.30 7.17
N LYS A 9 -1.30 -16.38 6.63
CA LYS A 9 -0.87 -17.54 7.41
C LYS A 9 0.63 -17.55 7.64
N LYS A 10 1.05 -17.54 8.90
CA LYS A 10 2.45 -17.55 9.32
C LYS A 10 3.28 -18.61 8.58
N LYS A 11 2.82 -19.89 8.57
CA LYS A 11 3.53 -21.00 7.89
C LYS A 11 3.76 -20.76 6.40
N THR A 12 2.83 -20.10 5.72
CA THR A 12 2.97 -19.78 4.29
C THR A 12 4.05 -18.72 4.08
N LEU A 13 4.08 -17.69 4.94
CA LEU A 13 5.13 -16.67 4.89
C LEU A 13 6.51 -17.27 5.17
N GLU A 14 6.62 -18.15 6.17
CA GLU A 14 7.86 -18.88 6.50
C GLU A 14 8.33 -19.75 5.33
N SER A 15 7.42 -20.52 4.73
CA SER A 15 7.75 -21.37 3.57
C SER A 15 8.17 -20.55 2.35
N PHE A 16 7.50 -19.43 2.09
CA PHE A 16 7.85 -18.51 1.01
C PHE A 16 9.24 -17.88 1.24
N ALA A 17 9.48 -17.35 2.43
CA ALA A 17 10.77 -16.74 2.75
C ALA A 17 11.91 -17.77 2.69
N GLY A 18 11.71 -18.96 3.24
CA GLY A 18 12.67 -20.06 3.16
C GLY A 18 13.02 -20.40 1.71
N TYR A 19 12.00 -20.57 0.86
CA TYR A 19 12.22 -20.85 -0.57
C TYR A 19 13.05 -19.76 -1.26
N VAL A 20 12.73 -18.48 -0.99
CA VAL A 20 13.48 -17.34 -1.59
C VAL A 20 14.94 -17.36 -1.12
N ILE A 21 15.17 -17.54 0.18
CA ILE A 21 16.51 -17.56 0.79
C ILE A 21 17.32 -18.72 0.24
N ASP A 22 16.75 -19.92 0.23
CA ASP A 22 17.45 -21.13 -0.27
C ASP A 22 17.84 -21.00 -1.75
N LYS A 23 17.00 -20.34 -2.54
CA LYS A 23 17.20 -20.21 -4.00
C LYS A 23 18.10 -19.05 -4.39
N HIS A 24 18.02 -17.91 -3.68
CA HIS A 24 18.65 -16.65 -4.10
C HIS A 24 19.68 -16.12 -3.11
N GLY A 25 19.64 -16.54 -1.83
CA GLY A 25 20.57 -16.13 -0.77
C GLY A 25 20.24 -14.75 -0.20
N GLN A 26 19.89 -13.79 -1.03
CA GLN A 26 19.61 -12.40 -0.63
C GLN A 26 18.37 -11.82 -1.31
N VAL A 27 17.88 -10.70 -0.78
CA VAL A 27 16.73 -9.95 -1.27
C VAL A 27 17.12 -8.49 -1.49
N ASP A 28 17.00 -8.00 -2.71
CA ASP A 28 17.25 -6.61 -3.07
C ASP A 28 15.98 -5.77 -2.91
N TYR A 29 14.82 -6.33 -3.26
CA TYR A 29 13.53 -5.62 -3.23
C TYR A 29 12.44 -6.49 -2.61
N LEU A 30 11.74 -5.94 -1.61
CA LEU A 30 10.51 -6.52 -1.05
C LEU A 30 9.34 -5.60 -1.32
N ILE A 31 8.41 -6.01 -2.20
CA ILE A 31 7.21 -5.22 -2.53
C ILE A 31 5.99 -5.87 -1.91
N ASN A 32 5.45 -5.25 -0.87
CA ASN A 32 4.27 -5.70 -0.14
C ASN A 32 3.02 -5.11 -0.80
N ASN A 33 2.46 -5.82 -1.78
CA ASN A 33 1.33 -5.37 -2.60
C ASN A 33 0.03 -6.14 -2.34
N ALA A 34 0.00 -7.11 -1.44
CA ALA A 34 -1.22 -7.86 -1.15
C ALA A 34 -2.34 -6.95 -0.63
N LEU A 35 -3.54 -7.12 -1.20
CA LEU A 35 -4.69 -6.28 -0.90
C LEU A 35 -5.48 -6.88 0.27
N PRO A 36 -5.67 -6.16 1.40
CA PRO A 36 -6.58 -6.58 2.46
C PRO A 36 -8.05 -6.44 1.99
N ILE A 37 -8.94 -7.18 2.64
CA ILE A 37 -10.38 -7.01 2.38
C ILE A 37 -10.87 -5.66 2.88
N MET A 38 -11.92 -5.16 2.25
CA MET A 38 -12.60 -3.93 2.65
C MET A 38 -14.01 -4.29 3.14
N ARG A 39 -14.25 -4.10 4.44
CA ARG A 39 -15.51 -4.34 5.14
C ARG A 39 -15.72 -3.24 6.18
N GLY A 40 -16.96 -2.84 6.35
CA GLY A 40 -17.36 -1.77 7.26
C GLY A 40 -18.01 -2.26 8.54
N ILE A 41 -18.28 -1.32 9.44
CA ILE A 41 -18.78 -1.59 10.79
C ILE A 41 -20.10 -2.36 10.83
N GLU A 42 -20.92 -2.25 9.79
CA GLU A 42 -22.20 -2.94 9.75
C GLU A 42 -22.07 -4.45 9.48
N GLN A 43 -21.05 -4.87 8.75
CA GLN A 43 -20.96 -6.24 8.23
C GLN A 43 -19.61 -6.93 8.53
N CYS A 44 -18.61 -6.18 8.99
CA CYS A 44 -17.30 -6.73 9.23
C CYS A 44 -17.31 -7.63 10.48
N SER A 45 -17.03 -8.92 10.31
CA SER A 45 -16.82 -9.79 11.46
C SER A 45 -15.46 -9.52 12.11
N TYR A 46 -15.29 -10.01 13.35
CA TYR A 46 -14.00 -9.93 14.03
C TYR A 46 -12.90 -10.63 13.22
N GLU A 47 -13.17 -11.81 12.68
CA GLU A 47 -12.24 -12.60 11.88
C GLU A 47 -11.89 -11.94 10.54
N GLU A 48 -12.85 -11.25 9.92
CA GLU A 48 -12.59 -10.46 8.71
C GLU A 48 -11.69 -9.26 9.00
N PHE A 49 -11.90 -8.59 10.13
CA PHE A 49 -11.03 -7.50 10.57
C PHE A 49 -9.61 -8.00 10.88
N GLU A 50 -9.48 -9.10 11.66
CA GLU A 50 -8.19 -9.73 11.89
C GLU A 50 -7.50 -10.13 10.59
N TYR A 51 -8.24 -10.68 9.64
CA TYR A 51 -7.71 -11.04 8.32
C TYR A 51 -7.19 -9.81 7.56
N ALA A 52 -7.92 -8.69 7.58
CA ALA A 52 -7.48 -7.45 6.94
C ALA A 52 -6.15 -6.96 7.54
N MET A 53 -6.02 -6.99 8.87
CA MET A 53 -4.79 -6.62 9.57
C MET A 53 -3.66 -7.62 9.31
N ALA A 54 -3.97 -8.91 9.26
CA ALA A 54 -2.98 -9.95 8.96
C ALA A 54 -2.36 -9.77 7.57
N VAL A 55 -3.16 -9.47 6.55
CA VAL A 55 -2.70 -9.24 5.18
C VAL A 55 -2.02 -7.88 5.04
N GLY A 56 -2.63 -6.82 5.56
CA GLY A 56 -2.20 -5.44 5.31
C GLY A 56 -1.03 -4.97 6.19
N VAL A 57 -0.84 -5.57 7.36
CA VAL A 57 0.16 -5.10 8.34
C VAL A 57 1.07 -6.24 8.81
N THR A 58 0.48 -7.33 9.32
CA THR A 58 1.25 -8.40 9.95
C THR A 58 2.16 -9.13 8.96
N ALA A 59 1.67 -9.42 7.75
CA ALA A 59 2.47 -10.10 6.73
C ALA A 59 3.65 -9.24 6.24
N PRO A 60 3.49 -7.95 5.90
CA PRO A 60 4.62 -7.07 5.59
C PRO A 60 5.67 -6.99 6.70
N PHE A 61 5.23 -6.84 7.97
CA PHE A 61 6.14 -6.88 9.10
C PHE A 61 6.89 -8.21 9.18
N TYR A 62 6.17 -9.32 9.08
CA TYR A 62 6.75 -10.64 9.26
C TYR A 62 7.70 -11.04 8.13
N LEU A 63 7.39 -10.69 6.89
CA LEU A 63 8.31 -10.87 5.76
C LEU A 63 9.57 -10.02 5.94
N SER A 64 9.45 -8.77 6.38
CA SER A 64 10.61 -7.92 6.69
C SER A 64 11.48 -8.54 7.76
N LYS A 65 10.88 -9.15 8.80
CA LYS A 65 11.60 -9.89 9.86
C LYS A 65 12.29 -11.14 9.33
N LEU A 66 11.62 -11.93 8.49
CA LEU A 66 12.17 -13.18 7.94
C LEU A 66 13.35 -12.91 7.01
N PHE A 67 13.33 -11.80 6.27
CA PHE A 67 14.42 -11.38 5.38
C PHE A 67 15.47 -10.49 6.04
N TYR A 68 15.36 -10.19 7.33
CA TYR A 68 16.20 -9.20 8.02
C TYR A 68 17.70 -9.41 7.77
N GLU A 69 18.21 -10.63 7.95
CA GLU A 69 19.61 -10.98 7.74
C GLU A 69 19.97 -11.21 6.25
N HIS A 70 18.97 -11.28 5.39
CA HIS A 70 19.10 -11.62 3.97
C HIS A 70 18.89 -10.44 3.03
N PHE A 71 18.62 -9.25 3.57
CA PHE A 71 18.60 -8.05 2.73
C PHE A 71 19.99 -7.71 2.25
N ALA A 72 20.12 -7.43 0.95
CA ALA A 72 21.33 -6.87 0.37
C ALA A 72 21.60 -5.46 0.91
N ASP A 73 22.85 -5.03 0.85
CA ASP A 73 23.20 -3.64 1.15
C ASP A 73 22.53 -2.71 0.14
N GLY A 74 21.82 -1.70 0.62
CA GLY A 74 21.03 -0.79 -0.22
C GLY A 74 19.68 -1.33 -0.68
N ALA A 75 19.24 -2.47 -0.15
CA ALA A 75 17.92 -3.03 -0.43
C ALA A 75 16.78 -2.04 -0.16
N CYS A 76 15.63 -2.29 -0.80
CA CYS A 76 14.47 -1.43 -0.66
C CYS A 76 13.20 -2.23 -0.36
N ILE A 77 12.43 -1.77 0.62
CA ILE A 77 11.07 -2.27 0.91
C ILE A 77 10.07 -1.22 0.44
N ILE A 78 9.10 -1.64 -0.37
CA ILE A 78 7.96 -0.82 -0.80
C ILE A 78 6.68 -1.42 -0.25
N ASN A 79 5.97 -0.65 0.55
CA ASN A 79 4.68 -1.02 1.12
C ASN A 79 3.55 -0.33 0.36
N MET A 80 2.55 -1.07 -0.08
CA MET A 80 1.39 -0.49 -0.77
C MET A 80 0.32 -0.09 0.25
N SER A 81 0.28 1.21 0.57
CA SER A 81 -0.78 1.83 1.35
C SER A 81 -1.98 2.21 0.45
N SER A 82 -2.60 3.33 0.68
CA SER A 82 -3.72 3.91 -0.09
C SER A 82 -3.93 5.35 0.39
N SER A 83 -4.55 6.20 -0.42
CA SER A 83 -5.10 7.48 0.03
C SER A 83 -6.06 7.33 1.23
N ARG A 84 -6.61 6.11 1.42
CA ARG A 84 -7.44 5.76 2.58
C ARG A 84 -6.66 5.58 3.89
N ASP A 85 -5.38 5.80 3.92
CA ASP A 85 -4.60 5.91 5.16
C ASP A 85 -4.91 7.21 5.93
N ARG A 86 -5.49 8.20 5.24
CA ARG A 86 -5.81 9.55 5.75
C ARG A 86 -7.20 10.06 5.37
N MET A 87 -7.92 9.36 4.49
CA MET A 87 -9.28 9.66 4.07
C MET A 87 -10.11 8.39 4.10
N SER A 88 -11.41 8.51 4.31
CA SER A 88 -12.29 7.34 4.40
C SER A 88 -13.60 7.59 3.68
N GLN A 89 -14.22 6.51 3.25
CA GLN A 89 -15.64 6.45 2.92
C GLN A 89 -16.35 5.58 3.98
N PRO A 90 -17.65 5.72 4.15
CA PRO A 90 -18.41 4.80 5.01
C PRO A 90 -18.15 3.34 4.64
N GLN A 91 -18.18 2.45 5.62
CA GLN A 91 -18.05 0.99 5.44
C GLN A 91 -16.68 0.54 4.89
N THR A 92 -15.59 1.22 5.27
CA THR A 92 -14.22 0.88 4.82
C THR A 92 -13.23 0.64 5.96
N GLU A 93 -13.71 0.45 7.19
CA GLU A 93 -12.92 0.48 8.42
C GLU A 93 -11.79 -0.54 8.42
N SER A 94 -12.04 -1.79 7.99
CA SER A 94 -11.00 -2.84 7.96
C SER A 94 -9.86 -2.48 7.00
N TYR A 95 -10.20 -1.93 5.84
CA TYR A 95 -9.22 -1.51 4.84
C TYR A 95 -8.45 -0.27 5.29
N THR A 96 -9.17 0.75 5.77
CA THR A 96 -8.58 2.01 6.26
C THR A 96 -7.62 1.75 7.42
N ALA A 97 -8.01 0.90 8.39
CA ALA A 97 -7.14 0.51 9.50
C ALA A 97 -5.86 -0.19 9.01
N ALA A 98 -5.98 -1.13 8.06
CA ALA A 98 -4.83 -1.83 7.50
C ALA A 98 -3.90 -0.88 6.72
N LYS A 99 -4.47 0.05 5.93
CA LYS A 99 -3.69 1.01 5.13
C LYS A 99 -3.05 2.12 5.96
N GLY A 100 -3.69 2.56 7.03
CA GLY A 100 -3.08 3.42 8.05
C GLY A 100 -1.97 2.69 8.81
N GLY A 101 -2.22 1.43 9.19
CA GLY A 101 -1.25 0.60 9.89
C GLY A 101 0.03 0.34 9.09
N ILE A 102 -0.06 0.06 7.79
CA ILE A 102 1.12 -0.16 6.95
C ILE A 102 1.89 1.15 6.71
N ALA A 103 1.22 2.29 6.61
CA ALA A 103 1.87 3.59 6.51
C ALA A 103 2.69 3.89 7.78
N ALA A 104 2.12 3.63 8.97
CA ALA A 104 2.84 3.76 10.25
C ALA A 104 3.98 2.74 10.38
N LEU A 105 3.78 1.48 9.99
CA LEU A 105 4.82 0.44 10.00
C LEU A 105 6.02 0.82 9.12
N THR A 106 5.79 1.54 8.03
CA THR A 106 6.82 1.95 7.07
C THR A 106 7.93 2.76 7.73
N HIS A 107 7.58 3.83 8.45
CA HIS A 107 8.61 4.65 9.13
C HIS A 107 9.26 3.91 10.31
N ALA A 108 8.52 3.05 11.00
CA ALA A 108 9.09 2.24 12.07
C ALA A 108 10.14 1.24 11.55
N LEU A 109 9.87 0.58 10.42
CA LEU A 109 10.83 -0.30 9.74
C LEU A 109 12.02 0.50 9.19
N ALA A 110 11.80 1.69 8.62
CA ALA A 110 12.88 2.54 8.12
C ALA A 110 13.88 2.90 9.22
N VAL A 111 13.41 3.19 10.43
CA VAL A 111 14.26 3.45 11.59
C VAL A 111 15.01 2.18 12.03
N SER A 112 14.32 1.04 12.11
CA SER A 112 14.90 -0.23 12.56
C SER A 112 15.92 -0.82 11.58
N LEU A 113 15.78 -0.52 10.28
CA LEU A 113 16.64 -1.00 9.20
C LEU A 113 17.63 0.07 8.69
N ALA A 114 17.81 1.15 9.47
CA ALA A 114 18.66 2.28 9.09
C ALA A 114 20.06 1.83 8.67
N GLY A 115 20.57 2.41 7.59
CA GLY A 115 21.90 2.13 7.04
C GLY A 115 21.97 0.87 6.17
N LYS A 116 20.97 -0.01 6.19
CA LYS A 116 20.95 -1.25 5.39
C LYS A 116 19.84 -1.27 4.35
N VAL A 117 18.63 -0.89 4.73
CA VAL A 117 17.44 -1.00 3.86
C VAL A 117 16.67 0.31 3.88
N ARG A 118 16.29 0.83 2.73
CA ARG A 118 15.32 1.92 2.63
C ARG A 118 13.91 1.37 2.63
N VAL A 119 13.03 1.96 3.41
CA VAL A 119 11.63 1.52 3.53
C VAL A 119 10.70 2.69 3.25
N ASN A 120 9.89 2.58 2.21
CA ASN A 120 8.90 3.59 1.86
C ASN A 120 7.55 2.96 1.58
N SER A 121 6.50 3.74 1.64
CA SER A 121 5.17 3.34 1.18
C SER A 121 4.66 4.25 0.07
N ILE A 122 3.79 3.70 -0.75
CA ILE A 122 3.04 4.43 -1.76
C ILE A 122 1.57 4.36 -1.38
N SER A 123 0.90 5.51 -1.43
CA SER A 123 -0.54 5.66 -1.22
C SER A 123 -1.22 6.01 -2.54
N PRO A 124 -1.64 5.00 -3.33
CA PRO A 124 -2.40 5.23 -4.55
C PRO A 124 -3.76 5.87 -4.25
N GLY A 125 -4.23 6.72 -5.17
CA GLY A 125 -5.61 7.13 -5.27
C GLY A 125 -6.45 6.09 -6.01
N TRP A 126 -7.36 6.57 -6.88
CA TRP A 126 -8.11 5.69 -7.76
C TRP A 126 -7.26 5.24 -8.94
N ILE A 127 -6.96 3.96 -8.99
CA ILE A 127 -6.19 3.32 -10.06
C ILE A 127 -7.08 2.29 -10.74
N GLU A 128 -7.35 2.50 -12.03
CA GLU A 128 -8.03 1.53 -12.87
C GLU A 128 -7.04 0.44 -13.31
N THR A 129 -7.40 -0.81 -13.07
CA THR A 129 -6.53 -1.96 -13.36
C THR A 129 -6.98 -2.77 -14.59
N GLY A 130 -8.10 -2.38 -15.18
CA GLY A 130 -8.61 -2.93 -16.44
C GLY A 130 -8.46 -1.94 -17.60
N ASP A 131 -9.39 -2.03 -18.55
CA ASP A 131 -9.37 -1.22 -19.78
C ASP A 131 -10.47 -0.12 -19.78
N ILE A 132 -11.03 0.23 -18.61
CA ILE A 132 -12.10 1.22 -18.52
C ILE A 132 -11.49 2.62 -18.63
N VAL A 133 -12.01 3.41 -19.56
CA VAL A 133 -11.70 4.84 -19.68
C VAL A 133 -12.81 5.63 -18.98
N TYR A 134 -12.41 6.41 -17.97
CA TYR A 134 -13.31 7.28 -17.22
C TYR A 134 -13.24 8.70 -17.77
N GLU A 135 -14.41 9.32 -17.94
CA GLU A 135 -14.58 10.67 -18.45
C GLU A 135 -15.45 11.52 -17.51
N GLY A 136 -15.61 12.80 -17.82
CA GLY A 136 -16.48 13.70 -17.06
C GLY A 136 -16.08 13.82 -15.59
N PRO A 137 -17.03 13.78 -14.64
CA PRO A 137 -16.77 13.97 -13.21
C PRO A 137 -15.76 13.00 -12.63
N ASP A 138 -15.76 11.73 -13.06
CA ASP A 138 -14.85 10.70 -12.58
C ASP A 138 -13.39 11.02 -12.92
N ALA A 139 -13.13 11.50 -14.14
CA ALA A 139 -11.81 11.95 -14.55
C ALA A 139 -11.43 13.28 -13.88
N ALA A 140 -12.36 14.24 -13.84
CA ALA A 140 -12.15 15.58 -13.30
C ALA A 140 -11.92 15.60 -11.77
N GLN A 141 -12.33 14.58 -11.05
CA GLN A 141 -12.07 14.42 -9.62
C GLN A 141 -10.56 14.37 -9.32
N GLN A 142 -9.76 13.89 -10.23
CA GLN A 142 -8.30 13.94 -10.18
C GLN A 142 -7.83 15.25 -10.82
N LEU A 143 -7.01 16.06 -10.11
CA LEU A 143 -6.53 17.34 -10.65
C LEU A 143 -5.74 17.21 -11.95
N VAL A 144 -5.16 16.02 -12.21
CA VAL A 144 -4.49 15.72 -13.49
C VAL A 144 -5.47 15.40 -14.63
N GLY A 145 -6.79 15.38 -14.38
CA GLY A 145 -7.84 15.21 -15.38
C GLY A 145 -8.07 13.79 -15.88
N ARG A 146 -7.57 12.79 -15.17
CA ARG A 146 -7.79 11.35 -15.49
C ARG A 146 -7.70 10.46 -14.26
N VAL A 147 -8.36 9.31 -14.30
CA VAL A 147 -8.12 8.23 -13.37
C VAL A 147 -6.70 7.67 -13.59
N GLY A 148 -6.03 7.25 -12.52
CA GLY A 148 -4.71 6.65 -12.59
C GLY A 148 -4.74 5.24 -13.20
N ASN A 149 -3.57 4.74 -13.61
CA ASN A 149 -3.37 3.40 -14.11
C ASN A 149 -2.17 2.72 -13.41
N PRO A 150 -1.97 1.41 -13.57
CA PRO A 150 -0.87 0.70 -12.90
C PRO A 150 0.52 1.27 -13.19
N THR A 151 0.74 1.86 -14.37
CA THR A 151 2.04 2.45 -14.75
C THR A 151 2.37 3.67 -13.88
N ASP A 152 1.38 4.46 -13.47
CA ASP A 152 1.58 5.59 -12.56
C ASP A 152 2.22 5.15 -11.23
N ILE A 153 1.81 3.99 -10.75
CA ILE A 153 2.35 3.40 -9.50
C ILE A 153 3.69 2.71 -9.74
N THR A 154 3.80 1.93 -10.83
CA THR A 154 5.02 1.19 -11.16
C THR A 154 6.21 2.13 -11.38
N ASN A 155 6.00 3.28 -12.02
CA ASN A 155 7.05 4.28 -12.21
C ASN A 155 7.62 4.78 -10.88
N MET A 156 6.77 4.99 -9.86
CA MET A 156 7.23 5.39 -8.53
C MET A 156 7.94 4.23 -7.81
N ILE A 157 7.46 2.99 -7.94
CA ILE A 157 8.14 1.81 -7.39
C ILE A 157 9.55 1.71 -7.96
N LEU A 158 9.69 1.78 -9.29
CA LEU A 158 11.00 1.71 -9.97
C LEU A 158 11.93 2.85 -9.55
N PHE A 159 11.40 4.08 -9.42
CA PHE A 159 12.17 5.20 -8.91
C PHE A 159 12.67 4.96 -7.49
N LEU A 160 11.79 4.55 -6.56
CA LEU A 160 12.13 4.30 -5.16
C LEU A 160 13.11 3.13 -4.99
N CYS A 161 13.06 2.13 -5.86
CA CYS A 161 13.99 1.01 -5.88
C CYS A 161 15.36 1.37 -6.49
N SER A 162 15.49 2.53 -7.15
CA SER A 162 16.74 2.94 -7.78
C SER A 162 17.65 3.75 -6.84
N ASP A 163 18.93 3.88 -7.21
CA ASP A 163 19.93 4.71 -6.51
C ASP A 163 19.54 6.20 -6.49
N LYS A 164 18.70 6.65 -7.43
CA LYS A 164 18.19 8.03 -7.48
C LYS A 164 17.36 8.41 -6.26
N ALA A 165 16.79 7.43 -5.58
CA ALA A 165 16.02 7.60 -4.36
C ALA A 165 16.84 7.32 -3.08
N GLY A 166 18.18 7.35 -3.15
CA GLY A 166 19.08 6.99 -2.05
C GLY A 166 18.90 7.81 -0.77
N PHE A 167 18.29 8.99 -0.84
CA PHE A 167 18.00 9.86 0.31
C PHE A 167 16.52 9.88 0.73
N ILE A 168 15.71 8.89 0.24
CA ILE A 168 14.29 8.77 0.55
C ILE A 168 14.06 7.48 1.33
N THR A 169 13.68 7.60 2.61
CA THR A 169 13.31 6.48 3.47
C THR A 169 12.34 6.93 4.56
N GLY A 170 11.43 6.08 4.97
CA GLY A 170 10.41 6.35 5.98
C GLY A 170 9.20 7.13 5.46
N GLU A 171 9.13 7.43 4.16
CA GLU A 171 8.09 8.25 3.57
C GLU A 171 6.87 7.43 3.10
N ASN A 172 5.71 8.09 3.15
CA ASN A 172 4.47 7.61 2.56
C ASN A 172 4.04 8.56 1.43
N ILE A 173 4.32 8.17 0.19
CA ILE A 173 4.18 9.01 -0.99
C ILE A 173 2.81 8.80 -1.63
N CYS A 174 2.02 9.87 -1.69
CA CYS A 174 0.70 9.84 -2.31
C CYS A 174 0.81 10.00 -3.84
N ILE A 175 0.21 9.05 -4.57
CA ILE A 175 0.12 9.03 -6.03
C ILE A 175 -1.36 8.91 -6.41
N ASP A 176 -2.05 10.02 -6.44
CA ASP A 176 -3.51 10.09 -6.52
C ASP A 176 -4.04 11.11 -7.56
N GLY A 177 -3.17 11.62 -8.41
CA GLY A 177 -3.53 12.65 -9.36
C GLY A 177 -3.95 13.99 -8.73
N GLY A 178 -3.65 14.17 -7.43
CA GLY A 178 -4.02 15.37 -6.67
C GLY A 178 -5.41 15.32 -6.02
N MET A 179 -6.14 14.21 -6.14
CA MET A 179 -7.51 14.08 -5.60
C MET A 179 -7.60 14.46 -4.11
N THR A 180 -6.65 14.02 -3.27
CA THR A 180 -6.66 14.30 -1.82
C THR A 180 -6.23 15.73 -1.47
N LYS A 181 -5.90 16.57 -2.45
CA LYS A 181 -5.47 17.97 -2.23
C LYS A 181 -6.58 18.98 -2.49
N GLN A 182 -7.63 18.56 -3.18
CA GLN A 182 -8.73 19.43 -3.51
C GLN A 182 -9.69 19.58 -2.35
N MET A 183 -9.98 20.83 -1.97
CA MET A 183 -11.04 21.19 -1.03
C MET A 183 -12.25 21.65 -1.84
N ILE A 184 -13.41 21.06 -1.57
CA ILE A 184 -14.67 21.40 -2.23
C ILE A 184 -15.69 21.71 -1.13
N TYR A 185 -16.36 22.86 -1.24
CA TYR A 185 -17.44 23.23 -0.34
C TYR A 185 -18.80 22.83 -0.93
N HIS A 186 -19.80 22.75 -0.07
CA HIS A 186 -21.18 22.48 -0.47
C HIS A 186 -21.62 23.48 -1.58
N ASP A 187 -22.28 22.95 -2.61
CA ASP A 187 -22.71 23.65 -3.84
C ASP A 187 -21.59 24.09 -4.80
N GLU A 188 -20.32 23.79 -4.52
CA GLU A 188 -19.23 24.03 -5.47
C GLU A 188 -18.99 22.82 -6.36
N HIS A 189 -18.66 23.07 -7.63
CA HIS A 189 -18.31 22.04 -8.63
C HIS A 189 -19.33 20.89 -8.73
N GLY A 190 -20.61 21.18 -8.43
CA GLY A 190 -21.70 20.19 -8.46
C GLY A 190 -21.75 19.26 -7.24
N TRP A 191 -20.86 19.41 -6.26
CA TRP A 191 -20.92 18.66 -5.03
C TRP A 191 -22.01 19.20 -4.10
N LYS A 192 -22.86 18.30 -3.61
CA LYS A 192 -23.90 18.61 -2.62
C LYS A 192 -23.78 17.67 -1.44
N TYR A 193 -23.78 18.24 -0.26
CA TYR A 193 -23.94 17.48 0.96
C TYR A 193 -25.43 17.36 1.29
N GLU A 194 -25.93 16.15 1.32
CA GLU A 194 -27.37 15.87 1.54
C GLU A 194 -27.67 15.42 2.98
N GLY A 195 -26.71 15.49 3.89
CA GLY A 195 -26.90 15.24 5.31
C GLY A 195 -26.69 13.81 5.75
#